data_e8f919d732228cce629e9eda7e90f3d1
#
_entry.id   e8f919d732228cce629e9eda7e90f3d1
#
_cell.length_a   1.000
_cell.length_b   1.000
_cell.length_c   1.000
_cell.angle_alpha   90.00
_cell.angle_beta   90.00
_cell.angle_gamma   90.00
#
_symmetry.space_group_name_H-M   'P 1'
#
loop_
_entity.id
_entity.type
_entity.pdbx_description
1 polymer ?
#
loop_
_entity_poly.entity_id
_entity_poly.type
_entity_poly.pdbx_seq_one_letter_code
_entity_poly.pdbx_strand_id
1 'polypeptide(L)'
;MCSTFKASLAALVLARVDRGEDRLENMVAYGAQDLLDYAPVAKQNLAAGAMSVSDMCKAIVELSDNACANLLLARCGGPAALTAFWRATGDTVSRLDHNEPELNRSPPGDPHDTTTPAAMAGNLRRFLLGDVLSPGSREHLREWMVGCKTGNNRLRGGLPKEWKIGDKTGNNGKDASGDIAIAWPKAANPVLVCVYTQGGSPTPKQLEAIFAEIGRMVGRQL
;
A
#
# COMPACT_ATOMS: atom_id res chain seq x y z
N MET A 1 -0.66 6.75 -8.56
CA MET A 1 -0.97 6.29 -7.17
C MET A 1 0.28 6.01 -6.32
N CYS A 2 1.43 5.92 -6.95
CA CYS A 2 2.70 5.56 -6.31
C CYS A 2 2.55 4.32 -5.41
N SER A 3 3.38 4.18 -4.42
CA SER A 3 3.45 2.97 -3.58
C SER A 3 2.20 2.65 -2.74
N THR A 4 1.08 3.41 -2.84
CA THR A 4 -0.16 3.03 -2.14
C THR A 4 -0.75 1.72 -2.68
N PHE A 5 -0.46 1.34 -3.95
CA PHE A 5 -0.88 0.07 -4.54
C PHE A 5 -0.39 -1.15 -3.75
N LYS A 6 0.70 -1.02 -2.99
CA LYS A 6 1.32 -2.14 -2.25
C LYS A 6 0.39 -2.73 -1.19
N ALA A 7 -0.55 -1.95 -0.64
CA ALA A 7 -1.59 -2.50 0.22
C ALA A 7 -2.53 -3.44 -0.56
N SER A 8 -2.90 -3.07 -1.79
CA SER A 8 -3.72 -3.93 -2.67
C SER A 8 -2.93 -5.14 -3.19
N LEU A 9 -1.62 -5.00 -3.42
CA LEU A 9 -0.76 -6.13 -3.79
C LEU A 9 -0.69 -7.15 -2.65
N ALA A 10 -0.50 -6.71 -1.42
CA ALA A 10 -0.55 -7.59 -0.26
C ALA A 10 -1.92 -8.29 -0.13
N ALA A 11 -3.02 -7.57 -0.39
CA ALA A 11 -4.36 -8.16 -0.42
C ALA A 11 -4.52 -9.21 -1.54
N LEU A 12 -3.98 -8.97 -2.74
CA LEU A 12 -3.98 -9.96 -3.82
C LEU A 12 -3.22 -11.23 -3.41
N VAL A 13 -2.03 -11.10 -2.82
CA VAL A 13 -1.24 -12.24 -2.33
C VAL A 13 -2.05 -13.03 -1.28
N LEU A 14 -2.65 -12.34 -0.31
CA LEU A 14 -3.47 -12.96 0.73
C LEU A 14 -4.71 -13.66 0.15
N ALA A 15 -5.38 -13.05 -0.84
CA ALA A 15 -6.50 -13.69 -1.52
C ALA A 15 -6.08 -14.96 -2.27
N ARG A 16 -4.86 -15.02 -2.83
CA ARG A 16 -4.30 -16.25 -3.42
C ARG A 16 -4.00 -17.31 -2.35
N VAL A 17 -3.52 -16.89 -1.20
CA VAL A 17 -3.32 -17.80 -0.04
C VAL A 17 -4.66 -18.39 0.42
N ASP A 18 -5.69 -17.57 0.55
CA ASP A 18 -7.04 -18.01 0.94
C ASP A 18 -7.64 -19.02 -0.04
N ARG A 19 -7.28 -18.95 -1.33
CA ARG A 19 -7.68 -19.93 -2.37
C ARG A 19 -6.74 -21.14 -2.48
N GLY A 20 -5.69 -21.22 -1.67
CA GLY A 20 -4.71 -22.30 -1.73
C GLY A 20 -3.75 -22.25 -2.93
N GLU A 21 -3.71 -21.10 -3.64
CA GLU A 21 -2.82 -20.87 -4.79
C GLU A 21 -1.40 -20.47 -4.39
N ASP A 22 -1.23 -20.05 -3.14
CA ASP A 22 0.07 -19.68 -2.55
C ASP A 22 0.07 -19.99 -1.04
N ARG A 23 1.24 -19.80 -0.40
CA ARG A 23 1.41 -19.90 1.06
C ARG A 23 2.33 -18.81 1.54
N LEU A 24 2.05 -18.26 2.73
CA LEU A 24 2.85 -17.20 3.33
C LEU A 24 4.30 -17.64 3.65
N GLU A 25 4.50 -18.93 3.92
CA GLU A 25 5.78 -19.54 4.26
C GLU A 25 6.64 -19.84 3.02
N ASN A 26 6.06 -19.81 1.81
CA ASN A 26 6.83 -20.07 0.59
C ASN A 26 7.99 -19.08 0.47
N MET A 27 9.18 -19.62 0.18
CA MET A 27 10.38 -18.83 -0.03
C MET A 27 10.46 -18.35 -1.48
N VAL A 28 10.76 -17.08 -1.66
CA VAL A 28 11.01 -16.43 -2.96
C VAL A 28 12.49 -16.10 -3.04
N ALA A 29 13.19 -16.79 -3.94
CA ALA A 29 14.61 -16.52 -4.20
C ALA A 29 14.78 -15.19 -4.95
N TYR A 30 15.82 -14.44 -4.62
CA TYR A 30 16.22 -13.22 -5.32
C TYR A 30 17.71 -12.95 -5.13
N GLY A 31 18.27 -12.05 -5.95
CA GLY A 31 19.68 -11.72 -5.93
C GLY A 31 19.93 -10.22 -6.12
N ALA A 32 21.19 -9.84 -6.28
CA ALA A 32 21.58 -8.44 -6.45
C ALA A 32 20.95 -7.78 -7.68
N GLN A 33 20.67 -8.55 -8.72
CA GLN A 33 20.02 -8.10 -9.97
C GLN A 33 18.55 -7.65 -9.76
N ASP A 34 17.90 -8.11 -8.70
CA ASP A 34 16.50 -7.78 -8.37
C ASP A 34 16.39 -6.53 -7.49
N LEU A 35 17.52 -6.04 -6.97
CA LEU A 35 17.52 -4.88 -6.08
C LEU A 35 17.24 -3.59 -6.84
N LEU A 36 16.46 -2.73 -6.19
CA LEU A 36 16.20 -1.36 -6.62
C LEU A 36 16.82 -0.36 -5.64
N ASP A 37 16.89 0.91 -6.04
CA ASP A 37 17.46 1.96 -5.22
C ASP A 37 16.80 2.02 -3.83
N TYR A 38 15.49 1.97 -3.79
CA TYR A 38 14.73 1.90 -2.54
C TYR A 38 14.24 0.47 -2.28
N ALA A 39 15.06 -0.33 -1.62
CA ALA A 39 14.77 -1.72 -1.24
C ALA A 39 15.40 -2.04 0.13
N PRO A 40 14.95 -1.40 1.23
CA PRO A 40 15.64 -1.47 2.52
C PRO A 40 15.67 -2.89 3.10
N VAL A 41 14.57 -3.64 2.97
CA VAL A 41 14.46 -5.00 3.54
C VAL A 41 15.15 -6.03 2.64
N ALA A 42 14.91 -5.95 1.31
CA ALA A 42 15.57 -6.86 0.37
C ALA A 42 17.10 -6.71 0.42
N LYS A 43 17.62 -5.49 0.53
CA LYS A 43 19.06 -5.25 0.71
C LYS A 43 19.60 -5.85 1.99
N GLN A 44 18.88 -5.68 3.10
CA GLN A 44 19.28 -6.22 4.41
C GLN A 44 19.35 -7.77 4.41
N ASN A 45 18.47 -8.42 3.66
CA ASN A 45 18.36 -9.89 3.61
C ASN A 45 19.05 -10.50 2.38
N LEU A 46 19.82 -9.73 1.61
CA LEU A 46 20.44 -10.19 0.37
C LEU A 46 21.32 -11.44 0.56
N ALA A 47 22.07 -11.50 1.65
CA ALA A 47 22.96 -12.63 1.94
C ALA A 47 22.19 -13.95 2.15
N ALA A 48 20.94 -13.91 2.55
CA ALA A 48 20.08 -15.10 2.69
C ALA A 48 19.58 -15.61 1.31
N GLY A 49 19.60 -14.79 0.27
CA GLY A 49 19.22 -15.15 -1.09
C GLY A 49 17.73 -15.46 -1.30
N ALA A 50 16.92 -15.38 -0.25
CA ALA A 50 15.49 -15.61 -0.31
C ALA A 50 14.77 -14.98 0.89
N MET A 51 13.49 -14.66 0.73
CA MET A 51 12.58 -14.23 1.79
C MET A 51 11.24 -14.95 1.67
N SER A 52 10.54 -15.11 2.80
CA SER A 52 9.17 -15.64 2.75
C SER A 52 8.21 -14.66 2.07
N VAL A 53 7.13 -15.18 1.48
CA VAL A 53 6.04 -14.36 0.93
C VAL A 53 5.48 -13.44 2.02
N SER A 54 5.35 -13.93 3.25
CA SER A 54 4.91 -13.13 4.40
C SER A 54 5.84 -11.94 4.67
N ASP A 55 7.16 -12.18 4.75
CA ASP A 55 8.12 -11.12 5.02
C ASP A 55 8.18 -10.09 3.88
N MET A 56 8.03 -10.55 2.63
CA MET A 56 7.93 -9.62 1.49
C MET A 56 6.66 -8.78 1.55
N CYS A 57 5.49 -9.36 1.87
CA CYS A 57 4.25 -8.60 2.07
C CYS A 57 4.38 -7.58 3.20
N LYS A 58 4.97 -7.97 4.32
CA LYS A 58 5.27 -7.06 5.43
C LYS A 58 6.21 -5.93 4.97
N ALA A 59 7.28 -6.25 4.25
CA ALA A 59 8.26 -5.28 3.76
C ALA A 59 7.63 -4.23 2.84
N ILE A 60 6.74 -4.64 1.91
CA ILE A 60 6.09 -3.70 0.99
C ILE A 60 5.09 -2.80 1.68
N VAL A 61 4.41 -3.27 2.72
CA VAL A 61 3.42 -2.46 3.45
C VAL A 61 4.09 -1.57 4.49
N GLU A 62 4.95 -2.12 5.35
CA GLU A 62 5.55 -1.39 6.47
C GLU A 62 6.65 -0.41 6.03
N LEU A 63 7.53 -0.83 5.11
CA LEU A 63 8.71 -0.08 4.68
C LEU A 63 8.71 0.30 3.21
N SER A 64 7.65 -0.06 2.49
CA SER A 64 7.48 0.29 1.06
C SER A 64 8.58 -0.26 0.14
N ASP A 65 9.17 -1.42 0.43
CA ASP A 65 10.26 -2.03 -0.34
C ASP A 65 9.86 -2.27 -1.80
N ASN A 66 10.62 -1.71 -2.75
CA ASN A 66 10.30 -1.76 -4.17
C ASN A 66 10.72 -3.10 -4.81
N ALA A 67 11.84 -3.69 -4.37
CA ALA A 67 12.28 -4.98 -4.89
C ALA A 67 11.31 -6.10 -4.49
N CYS A 68 10.93 -6.15 -3.21
CA CYS A 68 9.90 -7.07 -2.74
C CYS A 68 8.57 -6.87 -3.49
N ALA A 69 8.19 -5.63 -3.82
CA ALA A 69 6.97 -5.36 -4.58
C ALA A 69 7.04 -5.95 -6.00
N ASN A 70 8.14 -5.78 -6.72
CA ASN A 70 8.31 -6.34 -8.05
C ASN A 70 8.35 -7.88 -8.03
N LEU A 71 9.01 -8.48 -7.05
CA LEU A 71 9.05 -9.93 -6.88
C LEU A 71 7.65 -10.52 -6.61
N LEU A 72 6.85 -9.88 -5.75
CA LEU A 72 5.48 -10.29 -5.49
C LEU A 72 4.56 -10.04 -6.70
N LEU A 73 4.72 -8.92 -7.42
CA LEU A 73 4.00 -8.68 -8.69
C LEU A 73 4.30 -9.79 -9.70
N ALA A 74 5.57 -10.12 -9.94
CA ALA A 74 5.96 -11.17 -10.85
C ALA A 74 5.34 -12.53 -10.46
N ARG A 75 5.35 -12.85 -9.17
CA ARG A 75 4.72 -14.07 -8.61
C ARG A 75 3.22 -14.12 -8.83
N CYS A 76 2.55 -12.97 -8.85
CA CYS A 76 1.10 -12.86 -9.06
C CYS A 76 0.70 -12.78 -10.55
N GLY A 77 1.64 -12.64 -11.49
CA GLY A 77 1.36 -12.45 -12.91
C GLY A 77 1.49 -11.01 -13.41
N GLY A 78 2.24 -10.18 -12.68
CA GLY A 78 2.59 -8.82 -13.06
C GLY A 78 1.52 -7.76 -12.73
N PRO A 79 1.74 -6.51 -13.17
CA PRO A 79 0.81 -5.39 -12.95
C PRO A 79 -0.61 -5.66 -13.42
N ALA A 80 -0.76 -6.36 -14.57
CA ALA A 80 -2.06 -6.71 -15.13
C ALA A 80 -2.88 -7.61 -14.19
N ALA A 81 -2.24 -8.50 -13.43
CA ALA A 81 -2.93 -9.36 -12.47
C ALA A 81 -3.50 -8.54 -11.29
N LEU A 82 -2.80 -7.51 -10.82
CA LEU A 82 -3.34 -6.61 -9.80
C LEU A 82 -4.52 -5.79 -10.34
N THR A 83 -4.43 -5.32 -11.58
CA THR A 83 -5.55 -4.65 -12.25
C THR A 83 -6.75 -5.58 -12.38
N ALA A 84 -6.55 -6.84 -12.77
CA ALA A 84 -7.61 -7.85 -12.85
C ALA A 84 -8.24 -8.13 -11.46
N PHE A 85 -7.43 -8.18 -10.41
CA PHE A 85 -7.91 -8.34 -9.03
C PHE A 85 -8.82 -7.19 -8.61
N TRP A 86 -8.45 -5.94 -8.88
CA TRP A 86 -9.32 -4.79 -8.62
C TRP A 86 -10.65 -4.92 -9.38
N ARG A 87 -10.63 -5.31 -10.66
CA ARG A 87 -11.87 -5.54 -11.47
C ARG A 87 -12.74 -6.62 -10.84
N ALA A 88 -12.15 -7.74 -10.47
CA ALA A 88 -12.87 -8.86 -9.85
C ALA A 88 -13.48 -8.50 -8.49
N THR A 89 -12.88 -7.56 -7.77
CA THR A 89 -13.40 -7.07 -6.47
C THR A 89 -14.28 -5.82 -6.60
N GLY A 90 -14.58 -5.36 -7.82
CA GLY A 90 -15.55 -4.30 -8.10
C GLY A 90 -14.98 -2.89 -8.21
N ASP A 91 -13.65 -2.73 -8.35
CA ASP A 91 -13.01 -1.47 -8.69
C ASP A 91 -12.77 -1.39 -10.20
N THR A 92 -13.52 -0.55 -10.90
CA THR A 92 -13.41 -0.34 -12.33
C THR A 92 -12.46 0.80 -12.72
N VAL A 93 -11.86 1.47 -11.75
CA VAL A 93 -11.08 2.70 -11.92
C VAL A 93 -9.58 2.45 -11.84
N SER A 94 -9.12 1.83 -10.73
CA SER A 94 -7.69 1.66 -10.47
C SER A 94 -7.03 0.77 -11.53
N ARG A 95 -5.83 1.13 -11.94
CA ARG A 95 -5.01 0.33 -12.86
C ARG A 95 -3.53 0.43 -12.52
N LEU A 96 -2.83 -0.67 -12.63
CA LEU A 96 -1.38 -0.75 -12.57
C LEU A 96 -0.87 -1.28 -13.91
N ASP A 97 0.08 -0.57 -14.51
CA ASP A 97 0.58 -0.86 -15.86
C ASP A 97 2.07 -1.19 -15.85
N HIS A 98 2.80 -0.62 -14.89
CA HIS A 98 4.25 -0.76 -14.80
C HIS A 98 4.68 -1.34 -13.44
N ASN A 99 5.92 -1.81 -13.40
CA ASN A 99 6.62 -2.18 -12.16
C ASN A 99 7.26 -0.94 -11.50
N GLU A 100 7.80 -1.11 -10.27
CA GLU A 100 8.70 -0.12 -9.68
C GLU A 100 10.03 -0.08 -10.48
N PRO A 101 10.63 1.09 -10.72
CA PRO A 101 10.17 2.42 -10.31
C PRO A 101 9.30 3.16 -11.35
N GLU A 102 9.04 2.56 -12.54
CA GLU A 102 8.38 3.22 -13.69
C GLU A 102 6.96 3.69 -13.36
N LEU A 103 6.22 2.94 -12.55
CA LEU A 103 4.86 3.31 -12.11
C LEU A 103 4.74 4.67 -11.42
N ASN A 104 5.88 5.26 -11.03
CA ASN A 104 5.93 6.59 -10.40
C ASN A 104 6.07 7.74 -11.42
N ARG A 105 6.10 7.45 -12.72
CA ARG A 105 6.29 8.41 -13.81
C ARG A 105 5.01 8.85 -14.47
N SER A 106 3.91 9.00 -13.77
CA SER A 106 2.62 9.41 -14.36
C SER A 106 2.60 10.92 -14.61
N PRO A 107 2.87 11.40 -15.84
CA PRO A 107 2.70 12.83 -16.16
C PRO A 107 1.22 13.22 -16.12
N PRO A 108 0.89 14.51 -15.95
CA PRO A 108 -0.49 14.97 -15.96
C PRO A 108 -1.25 14.51 -17.21
N GLY A 109 -2.43 13.89 -17.00
CA GLY A 109 -3.26 13.36 -18.09
C GLY A 109 -2.94 11.93 -18.54
N ASP A 110 -1.86 11.33 -18.05
CA ASP A 110 -1.56 9.92 -18.31
C ASP A 110 -2.46 9.03 -17.43
N PRO A 111 -3.23 8.09 -18.03
CA PRO A 111 -4.09 7.19 -17.26
C PRO A 111 -3.35 6.02 -16.61
N HIS A 112 -2.07 5.76 -16.95
CA HIS A 112 -1.32 4.62 -16.43
C HIS A 112 -1.00 4.78 -14.94
N ASP A 113 -1.04 3.67 -14.20
CA ASP A 113 -0.70 3.60 -12.78
C ASP A 113 -1.50 4.56 -11.90
N THR A 114 -2.79 4.72 -12.21
CA THR A 114 -3.70 5.68 -11.55
C THR A 114 -4.76 5.00 -10.70
N THR A 115 -5.32 5.77 -9.79
CA THR A 115 -6.50 5.49 -9.00
C THR A 115 -7.20 6.80 -8.64
N THR A 116 -8.33 6.70 -7.94
CA THR A 116 -8.95 7.85 -7.27
C THR A 116 -9.03 7.60 -5.76
N PRO A 117 -9.15 8.66 -4.92
CA PRO A 117 -9.38 8.50 -3.49
C PRO A 117 -10.57 7.58 -3.18
N ALA A 118 -11.68 7.75 -3.91
CA ALA A 118 -12.90 6.94 -3.71
C ALA A 118 -12.69 5.47 -4.07
N ALA A 119 -12.03 5.17 -5.20
CA ALA A 119 -11.74 3.81 -5.62
C ALA A 119 -10.85 3.09 -4.59
N MET A 120 -9.79 3.76 -4.13
CA MET A 120 -8.88 3.18 -3.14
C MET A 120 -9.54 3.01 -1.76
N ALA A 121 -10.38 3.93 -1.32
CA ALA A 121 -11.17 3.76 -0.10
C ALA A 121 -12.14 2.56 -0.23
N GLY A 122 -12.77 2.39 -1.39
CA GLY A 122 -13.58 1.22 -1.70
C GLY A 122 -12.78 -0.09 -1.63
N ASN A 123 -11.55 -0.11 -2.15
CA ASN A 123 -10.65 -1.25 -2.06
C ASN A 123 -10.28 -1.58 -0.61
N LEU A 124 -9.84 -0.60 0.17
CA LEU A 124 -9.53 -0.81 1.59
C LEU A 124 -10.74 -1.35 2.36
N ARG A 125 -11.95 -0.83 2.08
CA ARG A 125 -13.18 -1.32 2.70
C ARG A 125 -13.40 -2.80 2.39
N ARG A 126 -13.28 -3.21 1.12
CA ARG A 126 -13.48 -4.60 0.71
C ARG A 126 -12.44 -5.53 1.32
N PHE A 127 -11.18 -5.10 1.39
CA PHE A 127 -10.08 -5.94 1.89
C PHE A 127 -10.05 -6.03 3.42
N LEU A 128 -10.36 -4.96 4.14
CA LEU A 128 -10.21 -4.89 5.59
C LEU A 128 -11.52 -5.06 6.38
N LEU A 129 -12.67 -4.78 5.76
CA LEU A 129 -13.98 -4.80 6.41
C LEU A 129 -15.00 -5.69 5.69
N GLY A 130 -14.72 -6.08 4.44
CA GLY A 130 -15.56 -6.95 3.62
C GLY A 130 -15.14 -8.42 3.70
N ASP A 131 -15.52 -9.17 2.68
CA ASP A 131 -15.38 -10.63 2.57
C ASP A 131 -14.40 -11.10 1.48
N VAL A 132 -13.66 -10.16 0.86
CA VAL A 132 -12.63 -10.48 -0.16
C VAL A 132 -11.52 -11.34 0.43
N LEU A 133 -11.18 -11.14 1.69
CA LEU A 133 -10.16 -11.89 2.42
C LEU A 133 -10.80 -12.69 3.57
N SER A 134 -10.23 -13.84 3.88
CA SER A 134 -10.56 -14.58 5.10
C SER A 134 -10.29 -13.75 6.37
N PRO A 135 -10.88 -14.08 7.52
CA PRO A 135 -10.59 -13.36 8.77
C PRO A 135 -9.10 -13.31 9.11
N GLY A 136 -8.36 -14.42 8.90
CA GLY A 136 -6.91 -14.49 9.15
C GLY A 136 -6.13 -13.58 8.21
N SER A 137 -6.43 -13.62 6.92
CA SER A 137 -5.77 -12.76 5.92
C SER A 137 -6.08 -11.27 6.13
N ARG A 138 -7.31 -10.92 6.54
CA ARG A 138 -7.64 -9.53 6.95
C ARG A 138 -6.81 -9.06 8.13
N GLU A 139 -6.59 -9.94 9.12
CA GLU A 139 -5.77 -9.60 10.28
C GLU A 139 -4.32 -9.35 9.86
N HIS A 140 -3.72 -10.20 9.02
CA HIS A 140 -2.38 -9.98 8.49
C HIS A 140 -2.25 -8.63 7.79
N LEU A 141 -3.17 -8.30 6.87
CA LEU A 141 -3.14 -7.01 6.18
C LEU A 141 -3.28 -5.83 7.16
N ARG A 142 -4.18 -5.96 8.14
CA ARG A 142 -4.39 -4.96 9.19
C ARG A 142 -3.11 -4.74 10.01
N GLU A 143 -2.47 -5.81 10.46
CA GLU A 143 -1.25 -5.74 11.25
C GLU A 143 -0.11 -5.08 10.48
N TRP A 144 0.10 -5.45 9.22
CA TRP A 144 1.12 -4.84 8.37
C TRP A 144 0.84 -3.34 8.15
N MET A 145 -0.40 -2.94 7.90
CA MET A 145 -0.76 -1.52 7.76
C MET A 145 -0.58 -0.75 9.08
N VAL A 146 -0.92 -1.35 10.23
CA VAL A 146 -0.66 -0.75 11.54
C VAL A 146 0.83 -0.61 11.81
N GLY A 147 1.62 -1.58 11.35
CA GLY A 147 3.09 -1.59 11.42
C GLY A 147 3.79 -0.60 10.49
N CYS A 148 3.07 0.12 9.61
CA CYS A 148 3.66 1.06 8.65
C CYS A 148 4.56 2.09 9.35
N LYS A 149 5.79 2.26 8.81
CA LYS A 149 6.82 3.17 9.34
C LYS A 149 6.95 4.46 8.54
N THR A 150 6.34 4.52 7.35
CA THR A 150 6.52 5.64 6.42
C THR A 150 5.47 6.73 6.56
N GLY A 151 4.41 6.52 7.33
CA GLY A 151 3.27 7.43 7.49
C GLY A 151 3.21 8.23 8.78
N ASN A 152 4.21 8.12 9.67
CA ASN A 152 4.16 8.71 11.02
C ASN A 152 3.87 10.23 11.04
N ASN A 153 4.32 10.97 10.03
CA ASN A 153 4.13 12.42 9.90
C ASN A 153 2.97 12.80 8.96
N ARG A 154 2.24 11.83 8.40
CA ARG A 154 1.14 12.07 7.45
C ARG A 154 -0.21 11.97 8.13
N LEU A 155 -1.20 11.27 7.54
CA LEU A 155 -2.54 11.10 8.14
C LEU A 155 -2.45 10.63 9.59
N ARG A 156 -1.61 9.61 9.85
CA ARG A 156 -1.37 9.08 11.20
C ARG A 156 -0.90 10.18 12.17
N GLY A 157 -0.04 11.09 11.73
CA GLY A 157 0.46 12.20 12.56
C GLY A 157 -0.59 13.25 12.96
N GLY A 158 -1.73 13.25 12.26
CA GLY A 158 -2.84 14.18 12.53
C GLY A 158 -4.05 13.55 13.20
N LEU A 159 -4.28 12.27 13.02
CA LEU A 159 -5.37 11.53 13.64
C LEU A 159 -5.15 11.40 15.16
N PRO A 160 -6.23 11.24 15.97
CA PRO A 160 -6.13 11.07 17.42
C PRO A 160 -5.19 9.89 17.78
N LYS A 161 -4.28 10.13 18.72
CA LYS A 161 -3.22 9.17 19.09
C LYS A 161 -3.75 7.91 19.77
N GLU A 162 -4.93 7.99 20.37
CA GLU A 162 -5.62 6.86 21.02
C GLU A 162 -6.30 5.92 20.02
N TRP A 163 -6.39 6.31 18.76
CA TRP A 163 -6.93 5.43 17.72
C TRP A 163 -5.88 4.44 17.24
N LYS A 164 -6.29 3.20 16.99
CA LYS A 164 -5.46 2.27 16.21
C LYS A 164 -5.53 2.70 14.76
N ILE A 165 -4.38 2.89 14.11
CA ILE A 165 -4.30 3.41 12.73
C ILE A 165 -3.40 2.50 11.91
N GLY A 166 -3.90 2.06 10.76
CA GLY A 166 -3.12 1.40 9.71
C GLY A 166 -3.05 2.31 8.50
N ASP A 167 -1.89 2.46 7.88
CA ASP A 167 -1.74 3.28 6.68
C ASP A 167 -0.76 2.69 5.66
N LYS A 168 -0.81 3.20 4.43
CA LYS A 168 0.17 2.97 3.39
C LYS A 168 0.41 4.24 2.60
N THR A 169 1.66 4.65 2.57
CA THR A 169 2.08 5.86 1.86
C THR A 169 2.53 5.59 0.43
N GLY A 170 2.56 6.64 -0.39
CA GLY A 170 3.18 6.66 -1.71
C GLY A 170 3.74 8.04 -2.03
N ASN A 171 4.80 8.09 -2.81
CA ASN A 171 5.33 9.33 -3.40
C ASN A 171 6.23 9.00 -4.59
N ASN A 172 6.42 9.97 -5.50
CA ASN A 172 7.36 9.88 -6.62
C ASN A 172 8.64 10.69 -6.40
N GLY A 173 8.86 11.22 -5.20
CA GLY A 173 10.01 12.05 -4.86
C GLY A 173 10.00 13.46 -5.47
N LYS A 174 8.90 13.87 -6.13
CA LYS A 174 8.77 15.18 -6.81
C LYS A 174 7.48 15.87 -6.38
N ASP A 175 6.38 15.56 -7.04
CA ASP A 175 5.15 16.34 -7.02
C ASP A 175 3.89 15.49 -6.79
N ALA A 176 4.01 14.16 -6.75
CA ALA A 176 2.89 13.27 -6.48
C ALA A 176 3.08 12.53 -5.15
N SER A 177 2.09 12.58 -4.29
CA SER A 177 2.10 11.90 -3.00
C SER A 177 0.70 11.36 -2.68
N GLY A 178 0.67 10.29 -1.89
CA GLY A 178 -0.57 9.69 -1.40
C GLY A 178 -0.39 9.10 -0.01
N ASP A 179 -1.49 9.04 0.72
CA ASP A 179 -1.58 8.29 1.96
C ASP A 179 -2.98 7.70 2.07
N ILE A 180 -3.07 6.41 2.32
CA ILE A 180 -4.32 5.67 2.49
C ILE A 180 -4.33 5.06 3.88
N ALA A 181 -5.36 5.33 4.65
CA ALA A 181 -5.44 4.94 6.04
C ALA A 181 -6.79 4.31 6.40
N ILE A 182 -6.75 3.40 7.35
CA ILE A 182 -7.88 2.95 8.14
C ILE A 182 -7.61 3.26 9.60
N ALA A 183 -8.57 3.86 10.27
CA ALA A 183 -8.49 4.19 11.68
C ALA A 183 -9.67 3.55 12.43
N TRP A 184 -9.41 3.08 13.65
CA TRP A 184 -10.41 2.49 14.54
C TRP A 184 -10.58 3.36 15.78
N PRO A 185 -11.56 4.30 15.78
CA PRO A 185 -11.96 5.02 16.99
C PRO A 185 -12.53 4.05 18.03
N LYS A 186 -12.37 4.36 19.34
CA LYS A 186 -12.86 3.47 20.39
C LYS A 186 -14.38 3.32 20.43
N ALA A 187 -15.11 4.37 20.03
CA ALA A 187 -16.56 4.47 20.16
C ALA A 187 -17.30 4.58 18.82
N ALA A 188 -16.62 4.40 17.69
CA ALA A 188 -17.23 4.55 16.36
C ALA A 188 -16.80 3.43 15.40
N ASN A 189 -17.47 3.35 14.25
CA ASN A 189 -17.08 2.45 13.17
C ASN A 189 -15.71 2.85 12.60
N PRO A 190 -14.98 1.91 11.99
CA PRO A 190 -13.73 2.21 11.31
C PRO A 190 -13.89 3.29 10.25
N VAL A 191 -12.91 4.18 10.16
CA VAL A 191 -12.86 5.30 9.24
C VAL A 191 -11.79 5.07 8.20
N LEU A 192 -12.14 5.24 6.92
CA LEU A 192 -11.21 5.15 5.80
C LEU A 192 -10.90 6.55 5.27
N VAL A 193 -9.61 6.86 5.16
CA VAL A 193 -9.14 8.17 4.66
C VAL A 193 -8.12 7.91 3.56
N CYS A 194 -8.42 8.35 2.34
CA CYS A 194 -7.51 8.23 1.20
C CYS A 194 -7.28 9.61 0.61
N VAL A 195 -6.02 10.05 0.58
CA VAL A 195 -5.62 11.37 0.09
C VAL A 195 -4.53 11.23 -0.93
N TYR A 196 -4.68 11.94 -2.04
CA TYR A 196 -3.67 12.05 -3.09
C TYR A 196 -3.45 13.51 -3.45
N THR A 197 -2.21 13.87 -3.71
CA THR A 197 -1.78 15.18 -4.21
C THR A 197 -0.95 14.99 -5.47
N GLN A 198 -1.05 15.95 -6.39
CA GLN A 198 -0.23 15.99 -7.59
C GLN A 198 0.00 17.45 -8.02
N GLY A 199 1.20 17.71 -8.54
CA GLY A 199 1.59 19.01 -9.08
C GLY A 199 2.25 19.94 -8.07
N GLY A 200 2.71 21.09 -8.56
CA GLY A 200 3.48 22.05 -7.79
C GLY A 200 4.91 21.60 -7.52
N SER A 201 5.53 22.23 -6.54
CA SER A 201 6.90 21.90 -6.09
C SER A 201 6.96 21.88 -4.56
N PRO A 202 6.08 21.10 -3.88
CA PRO A 202 6.04 21.06 -2.44
C PRO A 202 7.27 20.33 -1.89
N THR A 203 7.82 20.83 -0.79
CA THR A 203 8.80 20.09 -0.02
C THR A 203 8.14 18.87 0.68
N PRO A 204 8.88 17.80 0.99
CA PRO A 204 8.36 16.68 1.75
C PRO A 204 7.68 17.10 3.07
N LYS A 205 8.26 18.06 3.78
CA LYS A 205 7.71 18.60 5.03
C LYS A 205 6.34 19.30 4.84
N GLN A 206 6.18 20.03 3.73
CA GLN A 206 4.90 20.65 3.40
C GLN A 206 3.83 19.60 3.10
N LEU A 207 4.17 18.56 2.34
CA LEU A 207 3.26 17.45 2.08
C LEU A 207 2.85 16.75 3.38
N GLU A 208 3.80 16.40 4.24
CA GLU A 208 3.52 15.80 5.55
C GLU A 208 2.56 16.67 6.38
N ALA A 209 2.81 17.99 6.42
CA ALA A 209 1.96 18.92 7.16
C ALA A 209 0.52 18.96 6.63
N ILE A 210 0.34 18.92 5.30
CA ILE A 210 -0.99 18.87 4.66
C ILE A 210 -1.72 17.57 5.02
N PHE A 211 -1.07 16.42 4.89
CA PHE A 211 -1.67 15.14 5.26
C PHE A 211 -2.03 15.08 6.75
N ALA A 212 -1.16 15.58 7.62
CA ALA A 212 -1.43 15.65 9.06
C ALA A 212 -2.61 16.58 9.37
N GLU A 213 -2.74 17.74 8.67
CA GLU A 213 -3.90 18.63 8.87
C GLU A 213 -5.21 17.94 8.46
N ILE A 214 -5.22 17.23 7.34
CA ILE A 214 -6.39 16.43 6.94
C ILE A 214 -6.72 15.39 8.02
N GLY A 215 -5.72 14.72 8.58
CA GLY A 215 -5.92 13.80 9.71
C GLY A 215 -6.56 14.48 10.90
N ARG A 216 -6.10 15.70 11.29
CA ARG A 216 -6.70 16.48 12.37
C ARG A 216 -8.14 16.89 12.06
N MET A 217 -8.43 17.29 10.82
CA MET A 217 -9.79 17.62 10.39
C MET A 217 -10.75 16.44 10.56
N VAL A 218 -10.32 15.24 10.12
CA VAL A 218 -11.11 14.01 10.31
C VAL A 218 -11.32 13.69 11.78
N GLY A 219 -10.25 13.76 12.59
CA GLY A 219 -10.34 13.47 14.03
C GLY A 219 -11.24 14.41 14.82
N ARG A 220 -11.45 15.65 14.35
CA ARG A 220 -12.37 16.61 14.98
C ARG A 220 -13.86 16.38 14.69
N GLN A 221 -14.17 15.54 13.69
CA GLN A 221 -15.57 15.30 13.27
C GLN A 221 -16.14 14.00 13.82
N LEU A 222 -15.34 13.22 14.52
CA LEU A 222 -15.70 11.91 15.06
C LEU A 222 -15.45 11.82 16.56
#